data_cd577036ef6881b716300dc09e6c18e4
#
_entry.id   cd577036ef6881b716300dc09e6c18e4
#
_cell.length_a   1.000
_cell.length_b   1.000
_cell.length_c   1.000
_cell.angle_alpha   90.00
_cell.angle_beta   90.00
_cell.angle_gamma   90.00
#
_symmetry.space_group_name_H-M   'P 1'
#
loop_
_entity.id
_entity.type
_entity.pdbx_description
1 polymer ?
#
loop_
_entity_poly.entity_id
_entity_poly.type
_entity_poly.pdbx_seq_one_letter_code
_entity_poly.pdbx_strand_id
1 'polypeptide(L)'
;MNVLGIVGSPRKDGNSAYLLERVLSRLRKHIETETVALTDYRIGPCEACHRCEQDGHCILDDGMQELYPRLQAADAIILASPVYMGGVTSRMRAFMERTWHLRKGQLAGKIGTWIVVGRRKPGAAIYAMEDFLSRLGLTRLPGVFGYALHKGEILGDEEALRDIDRLASDLLAQWPSPGSEAPGR
;
A
#
# COMPACT_ATOMS: atom_id res chain seq x y z
N MET A 1 -2.51 9.28 -14.42
CA MET A 1 -1.74 8.64 -13.32
C MET A 1 -2.65 8.50 -12.13
N ASN A 2 -2.62 7.33 -11.51
CA ASN A 2 -3.50 6.99 -10.38
C ASN A 2 -2.69 6.34 -9.25
N VAL A 3 -2.84 6.85 -8.02
CA VAL A 3 -2.22 6.28 -6.81
C VAL A 3 -3.28 5.61 -5.96
N LEU A 4 -3.11 4.32 -5.72
CA LEU A 4 -3.99 3.51 -4.91
C LEU A 4 -3.41 3.34 -3.49
N GLY A 5 -4.07 3.92 -2.49
CA GLY A 5 -3.77 3.72 -1.08
C GLY A 5 -4.64 2.60 -0.49
N ILE A 6 -4.02 1.63 0.19
CA ILE A 6 -4.70 0.48 0.79
C ILE A 6 -4.51 0.48 2.29
N VAL A 7 -5.59 0.61 3.04
CA VAL A 7 -5.60 0.63 4.51
C VAL A 7 -5.98 -0.73 5.07
N GLY A 8 -5.03 -1.40 5.72
CA GLY A 8 -5.26 -2.65 6.45
C GLY A 8 -5.67 -2.46 7.92
N SER A 9 -5.79 -1.22 8.39
CA SER A 9 -6.25 -0.93 9.76
C SER A 9 -7.71 -1.34 9.96
N PRO A 10 -8.09 -1.93 11.11
CA PRO A 10 -9.50 -2.13 11.45
C PRO A 10 -10.24 -0.80 11.75
N ARG A 11 -9.51 0.29 11.94
CA ARG A 11 -10.05 1.64 12.16
C ARG A 11 -9.80 2.50 10.94
N LYS A 12 -10.85 2.96 10.27
CA LYS A 12 -10.77 3.84 9.09
C LYS A 12 -10.15 5.20 9.43
N ASP A 13 -10.25 5.64 10.67
CA ASP A 13 -9.73 6.88 11.21
C ASP A 13 -8.51 6.66 12.16
N GLY A 14 -7.84 5.51 12.02
CA GLY A 14 -6.65 5.16 12.79
C GLY A 14 -5.39 5.87 12.30
N ASN A 15 -4.30 5.75 13.06
CA ASN A 15 -3.03 6.43 12.78
C ASN A 15 -2.44 6.11 11.40
N SER A 16 -2.49 4.84 10.95
CA SER A 16 -1.99 4.46 9.62
C SER A 16 -2.86 5.01 8.49
N ALA A 17 -4.19 5.07 8.69
CA ALA A 17 -5.09 5.72 7.75
C ALA A 17 -4.85 7.23 7.68
N TYR A 18 -4.59 7.88 8.82
CA TYR A 18 -4.25 9.29 8.86
C TYR A 18 -2.97 9.60 8.06
N LEU A 19 -1.89 8.83 8.26
CA LEU A 19 -0.66 9.03 7.51
C LEU A 19 -0.86 8.81 6.00
N LEU A 20 -1.60 7.78 5.62
CA LEU A 20 -1.92 7.54 4.22
C LEU A 20 -2.71 8.71 3.62
N GLU A 21 -3.74 9.17 4.30
CA GLU A 21 -4.54 10.32 3.83
C GLU A 21 -3.69 11.59 3.72
N ARG A 22 -2.73 11.80 4.61
CA ARG A 22 -1.81 12.94 4.53
C ARG A 22 -0.95 12.90 3.27
N VAL A 23 -0.45 11.73 2.85
CA VAL A 23 0.23 11.57 1.56
C VAL A 23 -0.74 11.87 0.41
N LEU A 24 -1.87 11.17 0.38
CA LEU A 24 -2.82 11.26 -0.72
C LEU A 24 -3.39 12.66 -0.90
N SER A 25 -3.65 13.40 0.19
CA SER A 25 -4.15 14.77 0.12
C SER A 25 -3.16 15.74 -0.57
N ARG A 26 -1.85 15.49 -0.47
CA ARG A 26 -0.83 16.25 -1.18
C ARG A 26 -0.80 15.88 -2.66
N LEU A 27 -0.93 14.58 -2.96
CA LEU A 27 -0.91 14.06 -4.32
C LEU A 27 -2.13 14.49 -5.14
N ARG A 28 -3.33 14.57 -4.53
CA ARG A 28 -4.61 14.96 -5.19
C ARG A 28 -4.58 16.29 -5.91
N LYS A 29 -3.64 17.15 -5.56
CA LYS A 29 -3.45 18.43 -6.25
C LYS A 29 -2.85 18.26 -7.66
N HIS A 30 -2.28 17.11 -7.96
CA HIS A 30 -1.49 16.86 -9.16
C HIS A 30 -1.90 15.60 -9.92
N ILE A 31 -2.37 14.58 -9.21
CA ILE A 31 -2.67 13.24 -9.76
C ILE A 31 -3.92 12.66 -9.11
N GLU A 32 -4.56 11.71 -9.79
CA GLU A 32 -5.69 10.97 -9.23
C GLU A 32 -5.24 10.09 -8.07
N THR A 33 -6.06 10.02 -7.02
CA THR A 33 -5.80 9.17 -5.88
C THR A 33 -7.06 8.45 -5.45
N GLU A 34 -6.91 7.20 -5.07
CA GLU A 34 -7.98 6.37 -4.54
C GLU A 34 -7.58 5.79 -3.19
N THR A 35 -8.52 5.65 -2.28
CA THR A 35 -8.32 4.99 -0.98
C THR A 35 -9.24 3.78 -0.85
N VAL A 36 -8.66 2.63 -0.54
CA VAL A 36 -9.35 1.38 -0.22
C VAL A 36 -9.12 1.05 1.24
N ALA A 37 -10.19 1.01 2.03
CA ALA A 37 -10.14 0.45 3.38
C ALA A 37 -10.53 -1.04 3.32
N LEU A 38 -9.62 -1.94 3.69
CA LEU A 38 -9.88 -3.39 3.65
C LEU A 38 -11.02 -3.85 4.58
N THR A 39 -11.45 -2.97 5.50
CA THR A 39 -12.64 -3.20 6.32
C THR A 39 -13.95 -3.14 5.54
N ASP A 40 -13.97 -2.56 4.35
CA ASP A 40 -15.17 -2.43 3.52
C ASP A 40 -15.38 -3.66 2.64
N TYR A 41 -14.40 -4.56 2.62
CA TYR A 41 -14.39 -5.74 1.78
C TYR A 41 -14.34 -7.00 2.64
N ARG A 42 -15.16 -7.98 2.29
CA ARG A 42 -15.04 -9.31 2.84
C ARG A 42 -14.00 -10.07 2.02
N ILE A 43 -12.80 -10.23 2.55
CA ILE A 43 -11.68 -10.92 1.90
C ILE A 43 -11.27 -12.10 2.77
N GLY A 44 -11.45 -13.31 2.27
CA GLY A 44 -10.95 -14.53 2.90
C GLY A 44 -9.45 -14.74 2.60
N PRO A 45 -8.75 -15.56 3.41
CA PRO A 45 -7.37 -15.96 3.12
C PRO A 45 -7.29 -16.77 1.82
N CYS A 46 -6.08 -16.99 1.30
CA CYS A 46 -5.86 -17.87 0.17
C CYS A 46 -6.08 -19.34 0.58
N GLU A 47 -6.89 -20.07 -0.17
CA GLU A 47 -7.18 -21.49 0.07
C GLU A 47 -6.16 -22.44 -0.57
N ALA A 48 -5.10 -21.92 -1.18
CA ALA A 48 -4.06 -22.68 -1.87
C ALA A 48 -4.60 -23.68 -2.92
N CYS A 49 -5.70 -23.36 -3.57
CA CYS A 49 -6.35 -24.22 -4.57
C CYS A 49 -5.60 -24.29 -5.90
N HIS A 50 -4.60 -23.44 -6.12
CA HIS A 50 -3.77 -23.32 -7.34
C HIS A 50 -4.51 -23.06 -8.66
N ARG A 51 -5.82 -22.86 -8.65
CA ARG A 51 -6.60 -22.57 -9.88
C ARG A 51 -6.10 -21.33 -10.60
N CYS A 52 -5.67 -20.32 -9.89
CA CYS A 52 -5.13 -19.09 -10.48
C CYS A 52 -3.81 -19.28 -11.28
N GLU A 53 -3.12 -20.40 -11.13
CA GLU A 53 -1.96 -20.73 -11.97
C GLU A 53 -2.38 -21.19 -13.36
N GLN A 54 -3.55 -21.81 -13.48
CA GLN A 54 -4.15 -22.31 -14.73
C GLN A 54 -5.01 -21.23 -15.39
N ASP A 55 -5.92 -20.63 -14.60
CA ASP A 55 -6.96 -19.72 -15.08
C ASP A 55 -6.47 -18.27 -15.23
N GLY A 56 -5.30 -17.93 -14.64
CA GLY A 56 -4.74 -16.57 -14.63
C GLY A 56 -5.42 -15.60 -13.67
N HIS A 57 -6.45 -16.03 -12.93
CA HIS A 57 -7.22 -15.24 -11.97
C HIS A 57 -7.64 -16.05 -10.76
N CYS A 58 -7.95 -15.39 -9.65
CA CYS A 58 -8.45 -16.06 -8.45
C CYS A 58 -9.93 -16.39 -8.61
N ILE A 59 -10.31 -17.63 -8.28
CA ILE A 59 -11.68 -18.13 -8.40
C ILE A 59 -12.59 -17.82 -7.22
N LEU A 60 -12.02 -17.35 -6.10
CA LEU A 60 -12.80 -17.03 -4.89
C LEU A 60 -13.63 -15.77 -5.14
N ASP A 61 -14.95 -15.93 -5.07
CA ASP A 61 -15.92 -14.86 -5.28
C ASP A 61 -16.15 -14.07 -3.96
N ASP A 62 -15.31 -13.08 -3.74
CA ASP A 62 -15.37 -12.17 -2.60
C ASP A 62 -14.87 -10.77 -2.96
N GLY A 63 -14.79 -9.87 -1.97
CA GLY A 63 -14.39 -8.47 -2.18
C GLY A 63 -13.03 -8.28 -2.86
N MET A 64 -12.21 -9.32 -2.98
CA MET A 64 -10.94 -9.21 -3.69
C MET A 64 -11.14 -9.05 -5.20
N GLN A 65 -12.25 -9.56 -5.76
CA GLN A 65 -12.55 -9.42 -7.19
C GLN A 65 -12.69 -7.94 -7.61
N GLU A 66 -13.18 -7.09 -6.73
CA GLU A 66 -13.29 -5.64 -6.97
C GLU A 66 -11.91 -4.94 -6.91
N LEU A 67 -10.96 -5.50 -6.17
CA LEU A 67 -9.65 -4.88 -5.95
C LEU A 67 -8.63 -5.22 -7.04
N TYR A 68 -8.74 -6.36 -7.71
CA TYR A 68 -7.81 -6.75 -8.78
C TYR A 68 -7.73 -5.71 -9.92
N PRO A 69 -8.85 -5.24 -10.50
CA PRO A 69 -8.81 -4.22 -11.53
C PRO A 69 -8.17 -2.91 -11.06
N ARG A 70 -8.43 -2.50 -9.79
CA ARG A 70 -7.86 -1.28 -9.21
C ARG A 70 -6.35 -1.38 -9.04
N LEU A 71 -5.85 -2.54 -8.57
CA LEU A 71 -4.41 -2.81 -8.49
C LEU A 71 -3.74 -2.75 -9.87
N GLN A 72 -4.40 -3.30 -10.88
CA GLN A 72 -3.88 -3.31 -12.25
C GLN A 72 -3.93 -1.91 -12.90
N ALA A 73 -4.93 -1.09 -12.58
CA ALA A 73 -5.07 0.26 -13.10
C ALA A 73 -4.17 1.30 -12.40
N ALA A 74 -3.73 1.03 -11.16
CA ALA A 74 -2.88 1.95 -10.42
C ALA A 74 -1.47 2.04 -11.00
N ASP A 75 -0.89 3.24 -11.02
CA ASP A 75 0.52 3.47 -11.35
C ASP A 75 1.42 3.34 -10.11
N ALA A 76 0.87 3.66 -8.94
CA ALA A 76 1.52 3.45 -7.65
C ALA A 76 0.58 2.86 -6.61
N ILE A 77 1.12 2.03 -5.70
CA ILE A 77 0.40 1.37 -4.62
C ILE A 77 1.06 1.72 -3.29
N ILE A 78 0.29 2.26 -2.36
CA ILE A 78 0.72 2.57 -0.98
C ILE A 78 -0.02 1.66 -0.01
N LEU A 79 0.70 0.80 0.70
CA LEU A 79 0.14 -0.08 1.72
C LEU A 79 0.24 0.57 3.09
N ALA A 80 -0.85 0.66 3.84
CA ALA A 80 -0.84 1.21 5.19
C ALA A 80 -1.40 0.21 6.21
N SER A 81 -0.63 -0.15 7.24
CA SER A 81 -1.06 -1.09 8.29
C SER A 81 -0.51 -0.71 9.67
N PRO A 82 -1.29 -0.87 10.72
CA PRO A 82 -0.74 -0.90 12.06
C PRO A 82 -0.02 -2.23 12.31
N VAL A 83 0.89 -2.22 13.29
CA VAL A 83 1.56 -3.43 13.78
C VAL A 83 0.65 -4.17 14.76
N TYR A 84 0.27 -5.41 14.43
CA TYR A 84 -0.48 -6.33 15.29
C TYR A 84 0.37 -7.57 15.55
N MET A 85 0.67 -7.86 16.82
CA MET A 85 1.51 -9.00 17.23
C MET A 85 2.81 -9.11 16.41
N GLY A 86 3.46 -7.96 16.19
CA GLY A 86 4.73 -7.88 15.44
C GLY A 86 4.60 -7.88 13.91
N GLY A 87 3.46 -8.23 13.34
CA GLY A 87 3.20 -8.30 11.90
C GLY A 87 2.18 -7.26 11.41
N VAL A 88 1.82 -7.35 10.14
CA VAL A 88 0.69 -6.61 9.58
C VAL A 88 -0.65 -7.19 10.09
N THR A 89 -1.74 -6.46 9.94
CA THR A 89 -3.07 -6.98 10.33
C THR A 89 -3.46 -8.22 9.51
N SER A 90 -4.36 -9.05 10.07
CA SER A 90 -4.90 -10.21 9.35
C SER A 90 -5.57 -9.83 8.02
N ARG A 91 -6.25 -8.66 7.96
CA ARG A 91 -6.84 -8.14 6.73
C ARG A 91 -5.80 -7.84 5.66
N MET A 92 -4.72 -7.15 6.05
CA MET A 92 -3.60 -6.89 5.14
C MET A 92 -2.94 -8.20 4.70
N ARG A 93 -2.80 -9.18 5.59
CA ARG A 93 -2.23 -10.48 5.26
C ARG A 93 -3.11 -11.24 4.27
N ALA A 94 -4.42 -11.34 4.50
CA ALA A 94 -5.35 -11.98 3.57
C ALA A 94 -5.32 -11.30 2.19
N PHE A 95 -5.34 -9.96 2.15
CA PHE A 95 -5.17 -9.21 0.90
C PHE A 95 -3.87 -9.59 0.17
N MET A 96 -2.73 -9.62 0.88
CA MET A 96 -1.44 -9.96 0.29
C MET A 96 -1.42 -11.40 -0.27
N GLU A 97 -1.95 -12.38 0.46
CA GLU A 97 -2.03 -13.77 0.01
C GLU A 97 -2.86 -13.93 -1.26
N ARG A 98 -3.94 -13.17 -1.36
CA ARG A 98 -4.87 -13.23 -2.49
C ARG A 98 -4.32 -12.63 -3.79
N THR A 99 -3.19 -11.90 -3.74
CA THR A 99 -2.54 -11.37 -4.94
C THR A 99 -1.57 -12.35 -5.61
N TRP A 100 -1.53 -13.60 -5.19
CA TRP A 100 -0.58 -14.62 -5.67
C TRP A 100 -0.43 -14.69 -7.19
N HIS A 101 -1.53 -14.63 -7.96
CA HIS A 101 -1.50 -14.70 -9.42
C HIS A 101 -0.90 -13.45 -10.07
N LEU A 102 -0.97 -12.27 -9.41
CA LEU A 102 -0.44 -11.01 -9.93
C LEU A 102 1.10 -10.94 -9.94
N ARG A 103 1.78 -11.87 -9.25
CA ARG A 103 3.25 -11.98 -9.25
C ARG A 103 3.86 -12.35 -10.61
N LYS A 104 3.03 -12.76 -11.57
CA LYS A 104 3.47 -13.09 -12.94
C LYS A 104 3.73 -11.86 -13.83
N GLY A 105 3.91 -10.69 -13.24
CA GLY A 105 4.30 -9.46 -13.94
C GLY A 105 3.17 -8.46 -14.18
N GLN A 106 1.93 -8.75 -13.77
CA GLN A 106 0.81 -7.83 -13.99
C GLN A 106 0.98 -6.47 -13.27
N LEU A 107 1.81 -6.42 -12.23
CA LEU A 107 2.11 -5.20 -11.49
C LEU A 107 3.58 -4.75 -11.64
N ALA A 108 4.35 -5.41 -12.49
CA ALA A 108 5.76 -5.11 -12.67
C ALA A 108 5.98 -3.67 -13.16
N GLY A 109 6.98 -3.01 -12.58
CA GLY A 109 7.35 -1.63 -12.91
C GLY A 109 6.47 -0.54 -12.28
N LYS A 110 5.33 -0.89 -11.68
CA LYS A 110 4.56 0.07 -10.88
C LYS A 110 5.32 0.46 -9.62
N ILE A 111 5.01 1.61 -9.06
CA ILE A 111 5.65 2.07 -7.82
C ILE A 111 4.96 1.43 -6.62
N GLY A 112 5.75 1.01 -5.65
CA GLY A 112 5.28 0.45 -4.39
C GLY A 112 5.93 1.08 -3.18
N THR A 113 5.14 1.38 -2.15
CA THR A 113 5.66 1.84 -0.85
C THR A 113 4.72 1.43 0.28
N TRP A 114 5.16 1.66 1.51
CA TRP A 114 4.40 1.25 2.68
C TRP A 114 4.42 2.31 3.80
N ILE A 115 3.40 2.26 4.63
CA ILE A 115 3.25 3.02 5.87
C ILE A 115 2.92 2.04 6.99
N VAL A 116 3.79 1.92 7.97
CA VAL A 116 3.60 1.04 9.12
C VAL A 116 3.56 1.89 10.39
N VAL A 117 2.56 1.66 11.24
CA VAL A 117 2.45 2.36 12.52
C VAL A 117 2.43 1.38 13.67
N GLY A 118 3.26 1.59 14.67
CA GLY A 118 3.33 0.73 15.84
C GLY A 118 3.99 1.39 17.04
N ARG A 119 3.83 0.79 18.21
CA ARG A 119 4.42 1.30 19.46
C ARG A 119 5.91 0.99 19.61
N ARG A 120 6.37 -0.10 18.98
CA ARG A 120 7.72 -0.65 19.14
C ARG A 120 8.28 -1.03 17.77
N LYS A 121 9.51 -1.54 17.75
CA LYS A 121 10.18 -1.98 16.52
C LYS A 121 9.26 -2.83 15.63
N PRO A 122 9.01 -2.40 14.40
CA PRO A 122 8.00 -2.97 13.51
C PRO A 122 8.47 -4.23 12.77
N GLY A 123 9.75 -4.59 12.90
CA GLY A 123 10.46 -5.73 12.34
C GLY A 123 9.72 -6.51 11.24
N ALA A 124 8.96 -7.52 11.65
CA ALA A 124 8.29 -8.41 10.71
C ALA A 124 7.20 -7.73 9.86
N ALA A 125 6.58 -6.63 10.34
CA ALA A 125 5.56 -5.93 9.56
C ALA A 125 6.18 -5.20 8.36
N ILE A 126 7.30 -4.51 8.56
CA ILE A 126 8.04 -3.84 7.46
C ILE A 126 8.56 -4.89 6.49
N TYR A 127 9.25 -5.92 7.00
CA TYR A 127 9.78 -6.98 6.15
C TYR A 127 8.70 -7.64 5.28
N ALA A 128 7.52 -7.91 5.86
CA ALA A 128 6.43 -8.51 5.11
C ALA A 128 5.95 -7.62 3.96
N MET A 129 5.88 -6.30 4.17
CA MET A 129 5.48 -5.36 3.10
C MET A 129 6.57 -5.21 2.04
N GLU A 130 7.83 -5.10 2.44
CA GLU A 130 8.97 -5.03 1.53
C GLU A 130 9.06 -6.26 0.62
N ASP A 131 8.98 -7.46 1.22
CA ASP A 131 9.01 -8.73 0.49
C ASP A 131 7.81 -8.85 -0.46
N PHE A 132 6.62 -8.45 0.00
CA PHE A 132 5.41 -8.45 -0.81
C PHE A 132 5.54 -7.57 -2.06
N LEU A 133 5.95 -6.31 -1.90
CA LEU A 133 6.14 -5.38 -3.01
C LEU A 133 7.19 -5.89 -4.00
N SER A 134 8.28 -6.47 -3.47
CA SER A 134 9.33 -7.09 -4.28
C SER A 134 8.83 -8.28 -5.11
N ARG A 135 8.03 -9.17 -4.49
CA ARG A 135 7.46 -10.36 -5.17
C ARG A 135 6.50 -10.01 -6.30
N LEU A 136 5.85 -8.85 -6.19
CA LEU A 136 4.97 -8.35 -7.25
C LEU A 136 5.73 -7.57 -8.34
N GLY A 137 7.06 -7.40 -8.20
CA GLY A 137 7.90 -6.70 -9.17
C GLY A 137 7.74 -5.19 -9.17
N LEU A 138 7.28 -4.60 -8.06
CA LEU A 138 7.14 -3.14 -7.96
C LEU A 138 8.49 -2.46 -7.75
N THR A 139 8.66 -1.29 -8.34
CA THR A 139 9.75 -0.36 -8.03
C THR A 139 9.47 0.25 -6.66
N ARG A 140 10.33 -0.03 -5.68
CA ARG A 140 10.08 0.35 -4.30
C ARG A 140 10.63 1.73 -3.98
N LEU A 141 9.80 2.59 -3.40
CA LEU A 141 10.24 3.78 -2.67
C LEU A 141 10.39 3.46 -1.17
N PRO A 142 11.25 4.19 -0.46
CA PRO A 142 11.34 4.09 0.99
C PRO A 142 9.97 4.26 1.65
N GLY A 143 9.64 3.36 2.57
CA GLY A 143 8.40 3.46 3.34
C GLY A 143 8.57 4.32 4.59
N VAL A 144 7.47 4.54 5.30
CA VAL A 144 7.44 5.34 6.53
C VAL A 144 6.99 4.50 7.72
N PHE A 145 7.75 4.59 8.80
CA PHE A 145 7.35 4.04 10.09
C PHE A 145 6.99 5.15 11.07
N GLY A 146 5.80 5.04 11.68
CA GLY A 146 5.36 5.98 12.71
C GLY A 146 5.15 5.30 14.07
N TYR A 147 5.47 6.03 15.14
CA TYR A 147 5.30 5.58 16.52
C TYR A 147 3.96 6.04 17.08
N ALA A 148 3.03 5.11 17.28
CA ALA A 148 1.76 5.35 17.96
C ALA A 148 1.13 4.04 18.45
N LEU A 149 0.38 4.09 19.54
CA LEU A 149 -0.46 3.00 20.07
C LEU A 149 -1.94 3.39 20.02
N HIS A 150 -2.28 4.55 20.58
CA HIS A 150 -3.65 5.05 20.64
C HIS A 150 -3.96 5.96 19.46
N LYS A 151 -5.24 6.06 19.12
CA LYS A 151 -5.71 6.96 18.06
C LYS A 151 -5.27 8.39 18.32
N GLY A 152 -4.68 9.01 17.31
CA GLY A 152 -4.23 10.41 17.35
C GLY A 152 -2.79 10.61 17.87
N GLU A 153 -2.16 9.61 18.50
CA GLU A 153 -0.78 9.75 18.98
C GLU A 153 0.23 10.03 17.86
N ILE A 154 -0.07 9.59 16.64
CA ILE A 154 0.79 9.83 15.47
C ILE A 154 0.99 11.33 15.17
N LEU A 155 0.10 12.20 15.64
CA LEU A 155 0.23 13.64 15.48
C LEU A 155 1.43 14.22 16.26
N GLY A 156 1.90 13.51 17.28
CA GLY A 156 3.10 13.86 18.05
C GLY A 156 4.40 13.29 17.48
N ASP A 157 4.33 12.44 16.45
CA ASP A 157 5.51 11.89 15.80
C ASP A 157 5.97 12.79 14.64
N GLU A 158 6.72 13.82 14.97
CA GLU A 158 7.20 14.79 13.98
C GLU A 158 8.10 14.17 12.90
N GLU A 159 8.86 13.11 13.23
CA GLU A 159 9.71 12.42 12.27
C GLU A 159 8.86 11.71 11.22
N ALA A 160 7.88 10.91 11.66
CA ALA A 160 6.95 10.26 10.74
C ALA A 160 6.18 11.27 9.88
N LEU A 161 5.79 12.41 10.44
CA LEU A 161 5.10 13.47 9.67
C LEU A 161 6.01 14.10 8.61
N ARG A 162 7.30 14.32 8.90
CA ARG A 162 8.28 14.80 7.92
C ARG A 162 8.54 13.76 6.83
N ASP A 163 8.68 12.49 7.21
CA ASP A 163 8.93 11.41 6.25
C ASP A 163 7.73 11.17 5.33
N ILE A 164 6.50 11.30 5.83
CA ILE A 164 5.29 11.28 5.02
C ILE A 164 5.25 12.42 4.00
N ASP A 165 5.68 13.60 4.41
CA ASP A 165 5.74 14.77 3.52
C ASP A 165 6.82 14.59 2.44
N ARG A 166 7.95 13.98 2.80
CA ARG A 166 9.01 13.58 1.85
C ARG A 166 8.49 12.50 0.88
N LEU A 167 7.84 11.46 1.39
CA LEU A 167 7.27 10.39 0.55
C LEU A 167 6.31 10.95 -0.52
N ALA A 168 5.47 11.92 -0.16
CA ALA A 168 4.60 12.56 -1.14
C ALA A 168 5.40 13.28 -2.25
N SER A 169 6.50 13.95 -1.89
CA SER A 169 7.39 14.61 -2.85
C SER A 169 8.13 13.61 -3.74
N ASP A 170 8.62 12.51 -3.15
CA ASP A 170 9.31 11.45 -3.87
C ASP A 170 8.38 10.75 -4.87
N LEU A 171 7.12 10.53 -4.49
CA LEU A 171 6.09 10.01 -5.38
C LEU A 171 5.83 10.97 -6.55
N LEU A 172 5.69 12.25 -6.31
CA LEU A 172 5.48 13.24 -7.38
C LEU A 172 6.68 13.31 -8.33
N ALA A 173 7.90 13.15 -7.83
CA ALA A 173 9.11 13.16 -8.64
C ALA A 173 9.21 11.97 -9.62
N GLN A 174 8.45 10.89 -9.40
CA GLN A 174 8.40 9.75 -10.33
C GLN A 174 7.65 10.09 -11.62
N TRP A 175 6.84 11.15 -11.63
CA TRP A 175 6.06 11.58 -12.78
C TRP A 175 6.37 13.04 -13.10
N PRO A 176 7.29 13.30 -14.05
CA PRO A 176 7.62 14.66 -14.47
C PRO A 176 6.35 15.38 -14.94
N SER A 177 6.21 16.63 -14.53
CA SER A 177 5.11 17.48 -14.96
C SER A 177 5.09 17.55 -16.50
N PRO A 178 3.89 17.63 -17.15
CA PRO A 178 3.82 17.85 -18.59
C PRO A 178 4.54 19.15 -18.92
N GLY A 179 5.72 19.05 -19.57
CA GLY A 179 6.55 20.22 -19.95
C GLY A 179 7.98 20.21 -19.43
N SER A 180 8.39 19.28 -18.57
CA SER A 180 9.81 19.08 -18.25
C SER A 180 10.43 18.11 -19.27
N GLU A 181 11.15 18.62 -20.24
CA GLU A 181 11.99 17.81 -21.12
C GLU A 181 12.99 17.01 -20.25
N ALA A 182 13.06 15.70 -20.46
CA ALA A 182 14.07 14.87 -19.85
C ALA A 182 15.45 15.41 -20.27
N PRO A 183 16.42 15.56 -19.34
CA PRO A 183 17.79 15.89 -19.74
C PRO A 183 18.26 14.78 -20.68
N GLY A 184 18.66 15.19 -21.89
CA GLY A 184 19.11 14.29 -22.96
C GLY A 184 20.16 13.30 -22.48
N ARG A 185 20.02 12.07 -22.93
CA ARG A 185 21.02 10.99 -22.75
C ARG A 185 22.29 11.29 -23.52
#